data_7073f2689d37883e2238dabe8cf9d027
#
_entry.id   7073f2689d37883e2238dabe8cf9d027
#
_cell.length_a   1.000
_cell.length_b   1.000
_cell.length_c   1.000
_cell.angle_alpha   90.00
_cell.angle_beta   90.00
_cell.angle_gamma   90.00
#
_symmetry.space_group_name_H-M   'P 1'
#
loop_
_entity.id
_entity.type
_entity.pdbx_description
1 polymer ?
#
loop_
_entity_poly.entity_id
_entity_poly.type
_entity_poly.pdbx_seq_one_letter_code
_entity_poly.pdbx_strand_id
1 'polypeptide(L)'
;MDVKILTLKKWIDESDNVVFFGGAGVSTESGIPDFRSVDGLYNQKYKYPPETILSHTFFTRYPEEYYKFHREKLVVENVKPNAAHLKLAELERQGKLKAVVTQNIDGLHQAAGSKKVLELHGSILRSYCSSCHRPYPADKMNHGEGVPKCICGGVIRPDIVLYEEPLDDRIVNEAIKCISEADVLIIGGTSLNVYPAAGLINYYRGNKLALVNLSSTPYDSEADLVINEKIGKVFSQI
;
A
#
# COMPACT_ATOMS: atom_id res chain seq x y z
N MET A 1 17.28 14.30 18.54
CA MET A 1 16.89 13.61 17.28
C MET A 1 17.86 12.46 17.08
N ASP A 2 17.36 11.29 16.71
CA ASP A 2 18.18 10.11 16.44
C ASP A 2 19.13 10.39 15.25
N VAL A 3 20.40 9.94 15.36
CA VAL A 3 21.41 10.10 14.29
C VAL A 3 20.93 9.46 12.99
N LYS A 4 20.23 8.34 13.06
CA LYS A 4 19.67 7.66 11.86
C LYS A 4 18.59 8.51 11.17
N ILE A 5 17.74 9.18 11.94
CA ILE A 5 16.72 10.09 11.38
C ILE A 5 17.37 11.33 10.76
N LEU A 6 18.43 11.85 11.39
CA LEU A 6 19.21 12.95 10.82
C LEU A 6 19.89 12.54 9.49
N THR A 7 20.39 11.32 9.40
CA THR A 7 20.97 10.78 8.17
C THR A 7 19.92 10.68 7.07
N LEU A 8 18.73 10.13 7.38
CA LEU A 8 17.62 10.04 6.41
C LEU A 8 17.22 11.43 5.93
N LYS A 9 17.04 12.38 6.85
CA LYS A 9 16.73 13.76 6.51
C LYS A 9 17.77 14.36 5.56
N LYS A 10 19.06 14.21 5.90
CA LYS A 10 20.14 14.70 5.04
C LYS A 10 20.08 14.09 3.64
N TRP A 11 19.83 12.79 3.51
CA TRP A 11 19.70 12.14 2.19
C TRP A 11 18.57 12.72 1.37
N ILE A 12 17.42 12.98 2.01
CA ILE A 12 16.25 13.61 1.36
C ILE A 12 16.58 15.05 0.95
N ASP A 13 17.19 15.85 1.85
CA ASP A 13 17.51 17.25 1.59
C ASP A 13 18.51 17.42 0.41
N GLU A 14 19.46 16.49 0.29
CA GLU A 14 20.50 16.48 -0.75
C GLU A 14 20.05 15.84 -2.08
N SER A 15 18.86 15.24 -2.16
CA SER A 15 18.34 14.57 -3.35
C SER A 15 17.13 15.31 -3.93
N ASP A 16 16.99 15.24 -5.24
CA ASP A 16 15.80 15.68 -5.98
C ASP A 16 15.08 14.49 -6.64
N ASN A 17 15.49 13.26 -6.34
CA ASN A 17 14.87 12.04 -6.87
C ASN A 17 14.71 10.97 -5.78
N VAL A 18 13.83 11.24 -4.83
CA VAL A 18 13.42 10.30 -3.78
C VAL A 18 12.23 9.50 -4.27
N VAL A 19 12.23 8.19 -4.05
CA VAL A 19 11.07 7.31 -4.24
C VAL A 19 10.74 6.63 -2.91
N PHE A 20 9.46 6.55 -2.61
CA PHE A 20 8.95 5.84 -1.44
C PHE A 20 8.25 4.55 -1.88
N PHE A 21 8.59 3.43 -1.22
CA PHE A 21 7.92 2.14 -1.39
C PHE A 21 7.27 1.73 -0.06
N GLY A 22 5.94 1.58 -0.02
CA GLY A 22 5.20 1.36 1.21
C GLY A 22 4.23 0.19 1.20
N GLY A 23 3.93 -0.29 2.41
CA GLY A 23 2.92 -1.32 2.66
C GLY A 23 1.99 -0.96 3.81
N ALA A 24 1.21 -1.93 4.31
CA ALA A 24 0.12 -1.72 5.26
C ALA A 24 0.55 -1.07 6.58
N GLY A 25 1.80 -1.28 7.01
CA GLY A 25 2.36 -0.64 8.20
C GLY A 25 2.43 0.89 8.12
N VAL A 26 2.36 1.49 6.91
CA VAL A 26 2.26 2.96 6.76
C VAL A 26 0.96 3.50 7.33
N SER A 27 -0.13 2.72 7.25
CA SER A 27 -1.47 3.15 7.63
C SER A 27 -1.88 2.75 9.06
N THR A 28 -1.02 2.03 9.80
CA THR A 28 -1.34 1.60 11.19
C THR A 28 -1.54 2.78 12.14
N GLU A 29 -0.74 3.85 12.01
CA GLU A 29 -0.91 5.08 12.79
C GLU A 29 -2.12 5.93 12.34
N SER A 30 -2.81 5.53 11.27
CA SER A 30 -4.10 6.06 10.82
C SER A 30 -5.29 5.25 11.35
N GLY A 31 -5.04 4.13 12.05
CA GLY A 31 -6.07 3.24 12.59
C GLY A 31 -6.47 2.09 11.66
N ILE A 32 -5.78 1.89 10.52
CA ILE A 32 -5.98 0.73 9.67
C ILE A 32 -5.01 -0.37 10.11
N PRO A 33 -5.49 -1.55 10.55
CA PRO A 33 -4.62 -2.64 10.94
C PRO A 33 -3.84 -3.16 9.72
N ASP A 34 -2.59 -3.53 9.93
CA ASP A 34 -1.84 -4.25 8.91
C ASP A 34 -2.29 -5.73 8.84
N PHE A 35 -1.65 -6.52 7.98
CA PHE A 35 -2.03 -7.92 7.78
C PHE A 35 -1.32 -8.88 8.74
N ARG A 36 -0.07 -8.62 9.13
CA ARG A 36 0.85 -9.63 9.71
C ARG A 36 1.35 -9.33 11.13
N SER A 37 1.20 -8.11 11.63
CA SER A 37 1.56 -7.80 13.03
C SER A 37 0.73 -8.61 14.01
N VAL A 38 1.09 -8.56 15.28
CA VAL A 38 0.37 -9.29 16.37
C VAL A 38 -1.13 -8.99 16.33
N ASP A 39 -1.51 -7.74 16.08
CA ASP A 39 -2.90 -7.28 15.98
C ASP A 39 -3.42 -7.26 14.52
N GLY A 40 -2.61 -7.75 13.58
CA GLY A 40 -2.90 -7.75 12.14
C GLY A 40 -4.06 -8.66 11.75
N LEU A 41 -4.60 -8.42 10.56
CA LEU A 41 -5.77 -9.16 10.07
C LEU A 41 -5.54 -10.68 10.05
N TYR A 42 -4.33 -11.15 9.72
CA TYR A 42 -4.04 -12.59 9.64
C TYR A 42 -3.98 -13.29 11.00
N ASN A 43 -3.82 -12.56 12.08
CA ASN A 43 -3.80 -13.10 13.44
C ASN A 43 -5.17 -13.12 14.12
N GLN A 44 -6.23 -12.63 13.45
CA GLN A 44 -7.60 -12.69 13.95
C GLN A 44 -8.24 -14.05 13.59
N LYS A 45 -9.26 -14.44 14.36
CA LYS A 45 -10.00 -15.69 14.11
C LYS A 45 -11.03 -15.52 13.01
N TYR A 46 -10.88 -16.29 11.93
CA TYR A 46 -11.82 -16.35 10.81
C TYR A 46 -12.19 -17.80 10.49
N LYS A 47 -13.31 -17.97 9.77
CA LYS A 47 -13.73 -19.28 9.23
C LYS A 47 -12.72 -19.82 8.19
N TYR A 48 -12.12 -18.92 7.42
CA TYR A 48 -11.07 -19.20 6.43
C TYR A 48 -9.91 -18.23 6.63
N PRO A 49 -8.67 -18.63 6.33
CA PRO A 49 -7.53 -17.71 6.36
C PRO A 49 -7.77 -16.48 5.46
N PRO A 50 -7.39 -15.26 5.89
CA PRO A 50 -7.58 -14.06 5.07
C PRO A 50 -6.96 -14.14 3.68
N GLU A 51 -5.80 -14.78 3.52
CA GLU A 51 -5.20 -15.00 2.19
C GLU A 51 -6.11 -15.86 1.30
N THR A 52 -6.82 -16.83 1.87
CA THR A 52 -7.81 -17.64 1.13
C THR A 52 -8.99 -16.77 0.73
N ILE A 53 -9.56 -15.98 1.66
CA ILE A 53 -10.70 -15.10 1.39
C ILE A 53 -10.36 -14.06 0.30
N LEU A 54 -9.14 -13.54 0.33
CA LEU A 54 -8.65 -12.53 -0.60
C LEU A 54 -8.08 -13.13 -1.90
N SER A 55 -8.41 -14.38 -2.25
CA SER A 55 -8.02 -15.01 -3.51
C SER A 55 -9.11 -14.89 -4.59
N HIS A 56 -8.69 -14.88 -5.85
CA HIS A 56 -9.60 -14.90 -7.01
C HIS A 56 -10.54 -16.12 -6.98
N THR A 57 -9.98 -17.29 -6.66
CA THR A 57 -10.74 -18.53 -6.55
C THR A 57 -11.84 -18.42 -5.49
N PHE A 58 -11.55 -17.87 -4.32
CA PHE A 58 -12.54 -17.72 -3.25
C PHE A 58 -13.59 -16.68 -3.62
N PHE A 59 -13.18 -15.52 -4.14
CA PHE A 59 -14.09 -14.49 -4.63
C PHE A 59 -15.12 -15.04 -5.63
N THR A 60 -14.67 -15.91 -6.55
CA THR A 60 -15.53 -16.51 -7.57
C THR A 60 -16.49 -17.55 -7.00
N ARG A 61 -16.02 -18.38 -6.05
CA ARG A 61 -16.81 -19.51 -5.49
C ARG A 61 -17.72 -19.09 -4.35
N TYR A 62 -17.29 -18.14 -3.53
CA TYR A 62 -17.97 -17.73 -2.30
C TYR A 62 -18.11 -16.19 -2.22
N PRO A 63 -18.73 -15.53 -3.22
CA PRO A 63 -18.77 -14.07 -3.27
C PRO A 63 -19.49 -13.45 -2.06
N GLU A 64 -20.50 -14.09 -1.48
CA GLU A 64 -21.21 -13.57 -0.29
C GLU A 64 -20.27 -13.47 0.92
N GLU A 65 -19.48 -14.52 1.18
CA GLU A 65 -18.50 -14.55 2.27
C GLU A 65 -17.37 -13.53 2.02
N TYR A 66 -16.93 -13.38 0.76
CA TYR A 66 -15.95 -12.37 0.38
C TYR A 66 -16.47 -10.95 0.67
N TYR A 67 -17.70 -10.61 0.25
CA TYR A 67 -18.25 -9.27 0.47
C TYR A 67 -18.53 -8.97 1.94
N LYS A 68 -18.90 -9.97 2.72
CA LYS A 68 -18.98 -9.84 4.17
C LYS A 68 -17.63 -9.46 4.78
N PHE A 69 -16.57 -10.21 4.43
CA PHE A 69 -15.21 -9.91 4.88
C PHE A 69 -14.74 -8.53 4.40
N HIS A 70 -14.97 -8.21 3.13
CA HIS A 70 -14.60 -6.92 2.54
C HIS A 70 -15.19 -5.76 3.35
N ARG A 71 -16.49 -5.78 3.63
CA ARG A 71 -17.18 -4.69 4.37
C ARG A 71 -16.76 -4.63 5.83
N GLU A 72 -16.55 -5.76 6.47
CA GLU A 72 -16.21 -5.81 7.89
C GLU A 72 -14.73 -5.49 8.17
N LYS A 73 -13.83 -5.75 7.21
CA LYS A 73 -12.39 -5.76 7.48
C LYS A 73 -11.56 -4.87 6.56
N LEU A 74 -11.95 -4.67 5.32
CA LEU A 74 -11.18 -3.85 4.38
C LEU A 74 -11.69 -2.42 4.32
N VAL A 75 -12.98 -2.20 4.56
CA VAL A 75 -13.58 -0.86 4.61
C VAL A 75 -13.43 -0.30 6.01
N VAL A 76 -12.52 0.66 6.18
CA VAL A 76 -12.31 1.35 7.46
C VAL A 76 -12.73 2.81 7.29
N GLU A 77 -13.77 3.19 8.02
CA GLU A 77 -14.35 4.53 7.93
C GLU A 77 -13.62 5.53 8.82
N ASN A 78 -13.78 6.82 8.50
CA ASN A 78 -13.28 7.96 9.29
C ASN A 78 -11.76 7.98 9.53
N VAL A 79 -10.99 7.25 8.70
CA VAL A 79 -9.54 7.28 8.76
C VAL A 79 -8.97 8.53 8.11
N LYS A 80 -7.85 9.02 8.64
CA LYS A 80 -7.16 10.19 8.11
C LYS A 80 -5.69 9.88 7.85
N PRO A 81 -5.08 10.55 6.86
CA PRO A 81 -3.65 10.46 6.66
C PRO A 81 -2.88 10.80 7.95
N ASN A 82 -1.86 10.03 8.26
CA ASN A 82 -0.94 10.29 9.37
C ASN A 82 0.27 11.10 8.93
N ALA A 83 1.21 11.35 9.84
CA ALA A 83 2.39 12.17 9.60
C ALA A 83 3.25 11.68 8.42
N ALA A 84 3.33 10.35 8.19
CA ALA A 84 4.08 9.81 7.06
C ALA A 84 3.43 10.20 5.72
N HIS A 85 2.12 10.00 5.59
CA HIS A 85 1.39 10.38 4.37
C HIS A 85 1.51 11.88 4.08
N LEU A 86 1.33 12.72 5.12
CA LEU A 86 1.39 14.18 4.98
C LEU A 86 2.80 14.65 4.58
N LYS A 87 3.85 14.08 5.18
CA LYS A 87 5.23 14.42 4.84
C LYS A 87 5.60 13.98 3.42
N LEU A 88 5.18 12.79 2.99
CA LEU A 88 5.41 12.35 1.61
C LEU A 88 4.75 13.29 0.59
N ALA A 89 3.52 13.72 0.85
CA ALA A 89 2.85 14.71 0.00
C ALA A 89 3.53 16.08 0.04
N GLU A 90 4.11 16.50 1.17
CA GLU A 90 4.91 17.69 1.30
C GLU A 90 6.20 17.60 0.46
N LEU A 91 6.95 16.50 0.57
CA LEU A 91 8.18 16.25 -0.20
C LEU A 91 7.91 16.23 -1.71
N GLU A 92 6.77 15.68 -2.15
CA GLU A 92 6.35 15.73 -3.55
C GLU A 92 6.10 17.18 -4.02
N ARG A 93 5.41 18.01 -3.21
CA ARG A 93 5.19 19.44 -3.51
C ARG A 93 6.48 20.24 -3.59
N GLN A 94 7.49 19.84 -2.80
CA GLN A 94 8.83 20.44 -2.83
C GLN A 94 9.68 19.93 -4.01
N GLY A 95 9.17 19.00 -4.82
CA GLY A 95 9.88 18.40 -5.95
C GLY A 95 10.93 17.35 -5.57
N LYS A 96 11.04 16.98 -4.30
CA LYS A 96 11.97 15.99 -3.77
C LYS A 96 11.50 14.57 -4.04
N LEU A 97 10.25 14.24 -3.69
CA LEU A 97 9.65 12.93 -3.91
C LEU A 97 9.07 12.84 -5.34
N LYS A 98 9.50 11.83 -6.11
CA LYS A 98 9.04 11.62 -7.49
C LYS A 98 7.88 10.65 -7.61
N ALA A 99 7.77 9.69 -6.71
CA ALA A 99 6.64 8.76 -6.67
C ALA A 99 6.48 8.12 -5.29
N VAL A 100 5.24 7.80 -4.98
CA VAL A 100 4.86 6.83 -3.95
C VAL A 100 4.48 5.53 -4.66
N VAL A 101 5.22 4.45 -4.43
CA VAL A 101 4.85 3.09 -4.84
C VAL A 101 4.24 2.41 -3.63
N THR A 102 2.98 2.02 -3.71
CA THR A 102 2.27 1.49 -2.54
C THR A 102 1.59 0.16 -2.82
N GLN A 103 1.64 -0.73 -1.83
CA GLN A 103 0.85 -1.95 -1.78
C GLN A 103 -0.54 -1.71 -1.15
N ASN A 104 -0.75 -0.52 -0.54
CA ASN A 104 -1.99 -0.18 0.13
C ASN A 104 -3.09 0.16 -0.87
N ILE A 105 -4.31 -0.18 -0.47
CA ILE A 105 -5.54 0.04 -1.25
C ILE A 105 -6.44 1.12 -0.63
N ASP A 106 -6.00 1.76 0.46
CA ASP A 106 -6.80 2.64 1.32
C ASP A 106 -6.98 4.07 0.80
N GLY A 107 -6.15 4.52 -0.16
CA GLY A 107 -6.20 5.86 -0.74
C GLY A 107 -5.67 6.99 0.16
N LEU A 108 -5.02 6.68 1.30
CA LEU A 108 -4.55 7.70 2.25
C LEU A 108 -3.42 8.57 1.70
N HIS A 109 -2.59 8.07 0.78
CA HIS A 109 -1.59 8.88 0.11
C HIS A 109 -2.24 9.99 -0.73
N GLN A 110 -3.27 9.66 -1.51
CA GLN A 110 -4.04 10.63 -2.30
C GLN A 110 -4.79 11.60 -1.40
N ALA A 111 -5.39 11.10 -0.30
CA ALA A 111 -6.08 11.94 0.68
C ALA A 111 -5.13 12.93 1.38
N ALA A 112 -3.84 12.59 1.54
CA ALA A 112 -2.80 13.50 2.04
C ALA A 112 -2.37 14.55 1.01
N GLY A 113 -2.70 14.37 -0.28
CA GLY A 113 -2.38 15.28 -1.36
C GLY A 113 -1.28 14.80 -2.31
N SER A 114 -0.75 13.58 -2.15
CA SER A 114 0.19 12.98 -3.12
C SER A 114 -0.49 12.81 -4.47
N LYS A 115 0.22 13.13 -5.55
CA LYS A 115 -0.27 13.12 -6.93
C LYS A 115 0.20 11.89 -7.70
N LYS A 116 1.48 11.56 -7.60
CA LYS A 116 2.05 10.39 -8.27
C LYS A 116 2.10 9.20 -7.30
N VAL A 117 0.97 8.50 -7.20
CA VAL A 117 0.81 7.30 -6.37
C VAL A 117 0.59 6.09 -7.29
N LEU A 118 1.51 5.14 -7.25
CA LEU A 118 1.49 3.90 -8.01
C LEU A 118 0.94 2.79 -7.11
N GLU A 119 -0.36 2.53 -7.26
CA GLU A 119 -1.12 1.57 -6.45
C GLU A 119 -0.96 0.16 -7.03
N LEU A 120 0.04 -0.60 -6.56
CA LEU A 120 0.36 -1.94 -7.08
C LEU A 120 -0.80 -2.93 -6.93
N HIS A 121 -1.62 -2.77 -5.89
CA HIS A 121 -2.75 -3.64 -5.60
C HIS A 121 -4.12 -2.96 -5.84
N GLY A 122 -4.15 -1.83 -6.56
CA GLY A 122 -5.39 -1.11 -6.84
C GLY A 122 -5.92 -0.32 -5.66
N SER A 123 -7.25 -0.12 -5.58
CA SER A 123 -7.90 0.70 -4.55
C SER A 123 -9.31 0.22 -4.22
N ILE A 124 -9.67 0.26 -2.92
CA ILE A 124 -11.05 0.04 -2.46
C ILE A 124 -11.98 1.22 -2.75
N LEU A 125 -11.43 2.36 -3.19
CA LEU A 125 -12.21 3.56 -3.53
C LEU A 125 -12.75 3.54 -4.96
N ARG A 126 -12.41 2.51 -5.73
CA ARG A 126 -12.90 2.28 -7.09
C ARG A 126 -13.54 0.90 -7.19
N SER A 127 -14.54 0.78 -8.03
CA SER A 127 -15.16 -0.51 -8.35
C SER A 127 -15.63 -0.57 -9.81
N TYR A 128 -15.77 -1.76 -10.33
CA TYR A 128 -16.21 -2.01 -11.70
C TYR A 128 -16.98 -3.32 -11.82
N CYS A 129 -17.76 -3.46 -12.88
CA CYS A 129 -18.40 -4.73 -13.21
C CYS A 129 -17.40 -5.72 -13.78
N SER A 130 -17.32 -6.93 -13.23
CA SER A 130 -16.44 -7.99 -13.72
C SER A 130 -16.76 -8.47 -15.15
N SER A 131 -17.98 -8.24 -15.63
CA SER A 131 -18.42 -8.71 -16.97
C SER A 131 -18.35 -7.64 -18.06
N CYS A 132 -18.82 -6.41 -17.78
CA CYS A 132 -18.90 -5.36 -18.79
C CYS A 132 -17.96 -4.17 -18.51
N HIS A 133 -17.14 -4.25 -17.47
CA HIS A 133 -16.14 -3.27 -17.04
C HIS A 133 -16.69 -1.85 -16.78
N ARG A 134 -18.02 -1.69 -16.67
CA ARG A 134 -18.63 -0.42 -16.28
C ARG A 134 -18.13 0.00 -14.92
N PRO A 135 -17.61 1.22 -14.75
CA PRO A 135 -17.20 1.74 -13.45
C PRO A 135 -18.42 2.00 -12.56
N TYR A 136 -18.23 1.83 -11.25
CA TYR A 136 -19.20 2.12 -10.21
C TYR A 136 -18.53 2.89 -9.07
N PRO A 137 -19.27 3.75 -8.35
CA PRO A 137 -18.81 4.29 -7.09
C PRO A 137 -18.57 3.15 -6.09
N ALA A 138 -17.47 3.23 -5.33
CA ALA A 138 -17.13 2.22 -4.32
C ALA A 138 -18.21 2.08 -3.23
N ASP A 139 -18.92 3.15 -2.96
CA ASP A 139 -20.00 3.24 -1.97
C ASP A 139 -21.04 2.12 -2.11
N LYS A 140 -21.48 1.86 -3.35
CA LYS A 140 -22.43 0.78 -3.65
C LYS A 140 -21.96 -0.61 -3.20
N MET A 141 -20.67 -0.82 -3.23
CA MET A 141 -20.02 -2.08 -2.86
C MET A 141 -19.71 -2.10 -1.35
N ASN A 142 -19.18 -1.00 -0.83
CA ASN A 142 -18.69 -0.89 0.54
C ASN A 142 -19.84 -0.89 1.56
N HIS A 143 -20.99 -0.28 1.24
CA HIS A 143 -22.13 -0.10 2.18
C HIS A 143 -23.40 -0.86 1.78
N GLY A 144 -23.38 -1.63 0.67
CA GLY A 144 -24.54 -2.44 0.24
C GLY A 144 -24.66 -3.76 1.01
N GLU A 145 -25.76 -4.46 0.80
CA GLU A 145 -25.97 -5.83 1.28
C GLU A 145 -25.73 -6.86 0.16
N GLY A 146 -25.36 -8.09 0.57
CA GLY A 146 -25.17 -9.22 -0.35
C GLY A 146 -24.09 -8.97 -1.40
N VAL A 147 -24.24 -9.64 -2.55
CA VAL A 147 -23.31 -9.51 -3.70
C VAL A 147 -23.80 -8.40 -4.64
N PRO A 148 -23.08 -7.29 -4.78
CA PRO A 148 -23.53 -6.18 -5.61
C PRO A 148 -23.54 -6.57 -7.09
N LYS A 149 -24.64 -6.23 -7.79
CA LYS A 149 -24.88 -6.57 -9.19
C LYS A 149 -24.93 -5.33 -10.08
N CYS A 150 -24.33 -5.48 -11.25
CA CYS A 150 -24.44 -4.56 -12.37
C CYS A 150 -25.80 -4.73 -13.07
N ILE A 151 -26.24 -3.72 -13.81
CA ILE A 151 -27.42 -3.80 -14.67
C ILE A 151 -27.31 -4.87 -15.78
N CYS A 152 -26.08 -5.30 -16.14
CA CYS A 152 -25.84 -6.41 -17.06
C CYS A 152 -25.91 -7.79 -16.41
N GLY A 153 -26.18 -7.86 -15.08
CA GLY A 153 -26.19 -9.09 -14.30
C GLY A 153 -24.83 -9.48 -13.71
N GLY A 154 -23.73 -8.91 -14.18
CA GLY A 154 -22.39 -9.18 -13.67
C GLY A 154 -22.17 -8.69 -12.22
N VAL A 155 -21.16 -9.24 -11.55
CA VAL A 155 -20.78 -8.83 -10.20
C VAL A 155 -20.01 -7.52 -10.26
N ILE A 156 -20.34 -6.57 -9.38
CA ILE A 156 -19.53 -5.36 -9.18
C ILE A 156 -18.44 -5.71 -8.17
N ARG A 157 -17.18 -5.56 -8.54
CA ARG A 157 -16.04 -5.88 -7.66
C ARG A 157 -15.19 -4.63 -7.36
N PRO A 158 -14.47 -4.62 -6.21
CA PRO A 158 -13.48 -3.58 -5.96
C PRO A 158 -12.36 -3.65 -7.01
N ASP A 159 -11.79 -2.50 -7.34
CA ASP A 159 -10.60 -2.39 -8.21
C ASP A 159 -9.33 -2.70 -7.40
N ILE A 160 -9.29 -3.91 -6.84
CA ILE A 160 -8.12 -4.42 -6.11
C ILE A 160 -7.63 -5.72 -6.75
N VAL A 161 -6.34 -5.96 -6.62
CA VAL A 161 -5.68 -7.20 -7.04
C VAL A 161 -5.80 -8.21 -5.92
N LEU A 162 -6.47 -9.34 -6.21
CA LEU A 162 -6.55 -10.47 -5.29
C LEU A 162 -5.35 -11.40 -5.47
N TYR A 163 -5.06 -12.24 -4.47
CA TYR A 163 -4.15 -13.34 -4.69
C TYR A 163 -4.59 -14.16 -5.91
N GLU A 164 -3.64 -14.73 -6.65
CA GLU A 164 -3.85 -15.44 -7.93
C GLU A 164 -4.09 -14.51 -9.14
N GLU A 165 -4.23 -13.19 -8.94
CA GLU A 165 -4.37 -12.22 -10.03
C GLU A 165 -3.02 -11.52 -10.33
N PRO A 166 -2.73 -11.21 -11.60
CA PRO A 166 -1.53 -10.44 -11.96
C PRO A 166 -1.68 -8.97 -11.53
N LEU A 167 -0.55 -8.32 -11.29
CA LEU A 167 -0.49 -6.86 -11.17
C LEU A 167 -0.70 -6.19 -12.55
N ASP A 168 -1.08 -4.92 -12.56
CA ASP A 168 -1.16 -4.12 -13.81
C ASP A 168 0.26 -3.82 -14.31
N ASP A 169 0.62 -4.35 -15.48
CA ASP A 169 1.95 -4.20 -16.09
C ASP A 169 2.37 -2.73 -16.29
N ARG A 170 1.42 -1.82 -16.52
CA ARG A 170 1.71 -0.39 -16.69
C ARG A 170 2.17 0.22 -15.38
N ILE A 171 1.50 -0.13 -14.27
CA ILE A 171 1.85 0.35 -12.92
C ILE A 171 3.19 -0.27 -12.50
N VAL A 172 3.38 -1.56 -12.74
CA VAL A 172 4.65 -2.27 -12.44
C VAL A 172 5.82 -1.65 -13.20
N ASN A 173 5.69 -1.45 -14.52
CA ASN A 173 6.75 -0.86 -15.33
C ASN A 173 7.10 0.57 -14.91
N GLU A 174 6.09 1.39 -14.57
CA GLU A 174 6.31 2.75 -14.08
C GLU A 174 6.98 2.73 -12.70
N ALA A 175 6.59 1.79 -11.81
CA ALA A 175 7.22 1.62 -10.51
C ALA A 175 8.70 1.19 -10.64
N ILE A 176 8.99 0.22 -11.51
CA ILE A 176 10.36 -0.21 -11.80
C ILE A 176 11.19 0.97 -12.32
N LYS A 177 10.65 1.75 -13.26
CA LYS A 177 11.33 2.93 -13.78
C LYS A 177 11.65 3.92 -12.66
N CYS A 178 10.66 4.32 -11.85
CA CYS A 178 10.88 5.26 -10.75
C CYS A 178 11.92 4.73 -9.75
N ILE A 179 11.84 3.45 -9.36
CA ILE A 179 12.76 2.84 -8.41
C ILE A 179 14.18 2.78 -8.97
N SER A 180 14.33 2.40 -10.25
CA SER A 180 15.67 2.26 -10.87
C SER A 180 16.38 3.60 -11.09
N GLU A 181 15.63 4.68 -11.24
CA GLU A 181 16.16 6.04 -11.44
C GLU A 181 16.34 6.81 -10.11
N ALA A 182 15.89 6.26 -8.98
CA ALA A 182 15.93 6.96 -7.69
C ALA A 182 17.36 7.13 -7.14
N ASP A 183 17.67 8.32 -6.63
CA ASP A 183 18.90 8.56 -5.84
C ASP A 183 18.73 7.99 -4.42
N VAL A 184 17.53 8.14 -3.85
CA VAL A 184 17.18 7.63 -2.53
C VAL A 184 15.93 6.79 -2.65
N LEU A 185 16.00 5.53 -2.24
CA LEU A 185 14.82 4.68 -2.07
C LEU A 185 14.51 4.52 -0.59
N ILE A 186 13.31 4.93 -0.18
CA ILE A 186 12.82 4.75 1.18
C ILE A 186 11.76 3.66 1.17
N ILE A 187 12.03 2.57 1.88
CA ILE A 187 11.09 1.49 2.09
C ILE A 187 10.48 1.65 3.48
N GLY A 188 9.15 1.62 3.59
CA GLY A 188 8.49 1.83 4.87
C GLY A 188 7.22 1.02 5.10
N GLY A 189 7.00 0.59 6.35
CA GLY A 189 5.76 -0.06 6.76
C GLY A 189 5.39 -1.31 5.98
N THR A 190 6.38 -2.11 5.58
CA THR A 190 6.15 -3.35 4.82
C THR A 190 7.02 -4.49 5.31
N SER A 191 6.47 -5.71 5.34
CA SER A 191 7.23 -6.92 5.68
C SER A 191 8.07 -7.45 4.52
N LEU A 192 7.87 -6.93 3.29
CA LEU A 192 8.52 -7.37 2.04
C LEU A 192 8.31 -8.88 1.73
N ASN A 193 7.17 -9.44 2.15
CA ASN A 193 6.84 -10.86 1.95
C ASN A 193 5.79 -11.11 0.86
N VAL A 194 5.24 -10.06 0.24
CA VAL A 194 4.19 -10.18 -0.79
C VAL A 194 4.81 -10.00 -2.18
N TYR A 195 4.95 -11.10 -2.88
CA TYR A 195 5.44 -11.12 -4.26
C TYR A 195 4.27 -11.07 -5.26
N PRO A 196 4.46 -10.44 -6.46
CA PRO A 196 5.73 -9.92 -7.00
C PRO A 196 6.10 -8.51 -6.49
N ALA A 197 5.22 -7.80 -5.77
CA ALA A 197 5.43 -6.41 -5.36
C ALA A 197 6.74 -6.20 -4.58
N ALA A 198 7.06 -7.07 -3.61
CA ALA A 198 8.29 -6.98 -2.84
C ALA A 198 9.57 -7.07 -3.71
N GLY A 199 9.51 -7.80 -4.83
CA GLY A 199 10.63 -7.95 -5.75
C GLY A 199 10.98 -6.67 -6.53
N LEU A 200 10.10 -5.67 -6.56
CA LEU A 200 10.36 -4.42 -7.30
C LEU A 200 11.51 -3.61 -6.72
N ILE A 201 11.78 -3.72 -5.42
CA ILE A 201 12.90 -3.03 -4.77
C ILE A 201 14.27 -3.47 -5.31
N ASN A 202 14.38 -4.69 -5.88
CA ASN A 202 15.61 -5.21 -6.47
C ASN A 202 16.02 -4.46 -7.75
N TYR A 203 15.15 -3.63 -8.31
CA TYR A 203 15.48 -2.76 -9.43
C TYR A 203 16.20 -1.47 -9.01
N TYR A 204 16.29 -1.16 -7.71
CA TYR A 204 17.05 -0.03 -7.21
C TYR A 204 18.54 -0.15 -7.57
N ARG A 205 19.14 0.95 -8.03
CA ARG A 205 20.54 1.00 -8.51
C ARG A 205 21.39 2.01 -7.75
N GLY A 206 20.79 2.74 -6.82
CA GLY A 206 21.49 3.73 -6.01
C GLY A 206 22.24 3.11 -4.81
N ASN A 207 22.71 3.99 -3.93
CA ASN A 207 23.47 3.64 -2.72
C ASN A 207 22.94 4.35 -1.46
N LYS A 208 21.66 4.69 -1.47
CA LYS A 208 20.95 5.30 -0.33
C LYS A 208 19.62 4.61 -0.15
N LEU A 209 19.68 3.32 0.21
CA LEU A 209 18.53 2.50 0.55
C LEU A 209 18.20 2.65 2.04
N ALA A 210 17.10 3.32 2.36
CA ALA A 210 16.62 3.45 3.73
C ALA A 210 15.43 2.52 3.98
N LEU A 211 15.45 1.80 5.09
CA LEU A 211 14.36 0.95 5.55
C LEU A 211 13.82 1.49 6.87
N VAL A 212 12.55 1.88 6.89
CA VAL A 212 11.84 2.41 8.07
C VAL A 212 10.70 1.47 8.41
N ASN A 213 10.90 0.60 9.39
CA ASN A 213 9.91 -0.41 9.74
C ASN A 213 9.99 -0.76 11.23
N LEU A 214 8.86 -1.07 11.85
CA LEU A 214 8.84 -1.42 13.28
C LEU A 214 9.52 -2.76 13.57
N SER A 215 9.32 -3.73 12.69
CA SER A 215 9.91 -5.07 12.77
C SER A 215 10.99 -5.25 11.71
N SER A 216 11.94 -6.14 11.97
CA SER A 216 12.97 -6.53 11.00
C SER A 216 12.36 -7.17 9.75
N THR A 217 13.03 -7.01 8.63
CA THR A 217 12.68 -7.56 7.33
C THR A 217 13.82 -8.41 6.76
N PRO A 218 13.58 -9.27 5.77
CA PRO A 218 14.65 -10.00 5.08
C PRO A 218 15.70 -9.09 4.39
N TYR A 219 15.37 -7.82 4.18
CA TYR A 219 16.21 -6.85 3.46
C TYR A 219 16.99 -5.90 4.38
N ASP A 220 16.93 -6.09 5.71
CA ASP A 220 17.65 -5.23 6.66
C ASP A 220 19.17 -5.24 6.41
N SER A 221 19.73 -6.38 5.98
CA SER A 221 21.16 -6.51 5.66
C SER A 221 21.59 -5.85 4.34
N GLU A 222 20.65 -5.56 3.46
CA GLU A 222 20.90 -4.92 2.16
C GLU A 222 20.69 -3.40 2.21
N ALA A 223 20.06 -2.90 3.28
CA ALA A 223 19.77 -1.48 3.44
C ALA A 223 21.00 -0.73 4.00
N ASP A 224 21.29 0.44 3.42
CA ASP A 224 22.34 1.34 3.90
C ASP A 224 21.95 2.03 5.23
N LEU A 225 20.63 2.13 5.50
CA LEU A 225 20.09 2.74 6.70
C LEU A 225 18.83 1.99 7.17
N VAL A 226 18.87 1.43 8.38
CA VAL A 226 17.73 0.77 9.00
C VAL A 226 17.26 1.54 10.25
N ILE A 227 15.99 1.95 10.26
CA ILE A 227 15.34 2.66 11.37
C ILE A 227 14.18 1.79 11.87
N ASN A 228 14.35 1.18 13.06
CA ASN A 228 13.32 0.34 13.67
C ASN A 228 12.39 1.20 14.55
N GLU A 229 11.47 1.91 13.93
CA GLU A 229 10.51 2.80 14.59
C GLU A 229 9.22 2.91 13.74
N LYS A 230 8.15 3.40 14.36
CA LYS A 230 6.90 3.75 13.67
C LYS A 230 7.16 4.81 12.61
N ILE A 231 6.64 4.59 11.41
CA ILE A 231 6.96 5.41 10.26
C ILE A 231 6.47 6.87 10.40
N GLY A 232 5.27 7.08 10.95
CA GLY A 232 4.76 8.43 11.20
C GLY A 232 5.61 9.19 12.21
N LYS A 233 6.11 8.50 13.25
CA LYS A 233 7.04 9.11 14.22
C LYS A 233 8.37 9.51 13.57
N VAL A 234 8.90 8.73 12.64
CA VAL A 234 10.12 9.08 11.89
C VAL A 234 9.84 10.29 10.99
N PHE A 235 8.79 10.21 10.18
CA PHE A 235 8.46 11.25 9.20
C PHE A 235 8.01 12.58 9.82
N SER A 236 7.52 12.59 11.06
CA SER A 236 7.24 13.83 11.79
C SER A 236 8.50 14.62 12.21
N GLN A 237 9.68 14.02 12.06
CA GLN A 237 10.97 14.62 12.46
C GLN A 237 11.85 15.01 11.26
N ILE A 238 11.39 14.76 10.03
CA ILE A 238 12.13 15.04 8.79
C ILE A 238 11.78 16.40 8.21
#